data_247e1de381c5d590afeb4cc0203e49fc
#
_entry.id   247e1de381c5d590afeb4cc0203e49fc
#
_cell.length_a   1.000
_cell.length_b   1.000
_cell.length_c   1.000
_cell.angle_alpha   90.00
_cell.angle_beta   90.00
_cell.angle_gamma   90.00
#
_symmetry.space_group_name_H-M   'P 1'
#
loop_
_entity.id
_entity.type
_entity.pdbx_description
1 polymer ?
#
loop_
_entity_poly.entity_id
_entity_poly.type
_entity_poly.pdbx_seq_one_letter_code
_entity_poly.pdbx_strand_id
1 'polypeptide(L)'
;MKFGRGDVSSSSGTPENLGLTPEDSAALDSAHVGDIIGAFGTVRVDEPRSSRSKGLRRLFTLLAIMGPGLVVMVGDNDAGGVATYAQAGQNYGPHLLWTLLLLIPVLYVNQEMVVRLGAVTGVGHARLIFSRFGKFWGAFSVIDLFILNALTIVTEFIGVDQAFRYFGLPSYVGIPVAAVLLFLFASGGSFRRWERWMYLLIAFNLAVIPMAIFVHPNYASVVRDTVVPAFPGGINASLLLLIIAIVGTTVAPWQLFFQQSNVIEKRITPKWIPYDRIDTAVGVVLTEIGAAALLVVPAYALSHTHAFGNFTSALGTAISLRTHAGSVIGDLFALVLLDASLIGASAVTLSTTYALGDVFNIRHSLHWSPRRAPAFYLFYAALLLVSAVVVLIPNSPLGLITTGVQALAGILLPSATVFLVLLSNDKAVLGPWVNSTARNVVSGLIVWVLVLLSVALTVATIFPHLTGVELIDGLSIGMVVGVLGGLFIIVRWRSKRSSELDTLLLQRHDKDGLTKLRETWRMPKLDKLPQAEMSIGKKLGLGTLRAYLVLAFVVVIVKIVQLAMGH
;
A
#
# COMPACT_ATOMS: atom_id res chain seq x y z
N MET A 1 -18.34 -45.54 60.46
CA MET A 1 -17.42 -45.11 59.40
C MET A 1 -18.15 -45.20 58.07
N LYS A 2 -18.64 -44.09 57.53
CA LYS A 2 -19.38 -44.05 56.28
C LYS A 2 -18.53 -43.28 55.26
N PHE A 3 -18.19 -43.94 54.20
CA PHE A 3 -17.58 -43.33 53.02
C PHE A 3 -18.69 -42.68 52.19
N GLY A 4 -18.62 -41.39 52.00
CA GLY A 4 -19.48 -40.63 51.09
C GLY A 4 -18.93 -40.71 49.67
N ARG A 5 -19.73 -41.15 48.72
CA ARG A 5 -19.52 -41.02 47.28
C ARG A 5 -19.80 -39.57 46.88
N GLY A 6 -18.83 -38.86 46.39
CA GLY A 6 -19.03 -37.57 45.73
C GLY A 6 -19.44 -37.81 44.27
N ASP A 7 -20.59 -37.28 43.92
CA ASP A 7 -21.10 -37.24 42.55
C ASP A 7 -20.24 -36.28 41.70
N VAL A 8 -19.63 -36.83 40.65
CA VAL A 8 -19.03 -36.05 39.58
C VAL A 8 -20.14 -35.66 38.61
N SER A 9 -20.71 -34.49 38.81
CA SER A 9 -21.61 -33.88 37.82
C SER A 9 -20.79 -33.44 36.60
N SER A 10 -20.96 -34.14 35.49
CA SER A 10 -20.52 -33.75 34.16
C SER A 10 -21.28 -32.51 33.72
N SER A 11 -20.71 -31.33 33.94
CA SER A 11 -21.17 -30.10 33.29
C SER A 11 -20.71 -30.11 31.83
N SER A 12 -21.59 -30.57 30.95
CA SER A 12 -21.50 -30.28 29.52
C SER A 12 -21.73 -28.80 29.30
N GLY A 13 -20.66 -28.00 29.46
CA GLY A 13 -20.66 -26.58 29.13
C GLY A 13 -20.78 -26.43 27.62
N THR A 14 -21.95 -26.08 27.14
CA THR A 14 -22.13 -25.40 25.85
C THR A 14 -21.16 -24.23 25.77
N PRO A 15 -20.45 -24.01 24.63
CA PRO A 15 -19.59 -22.82 24.51
C PRO A 15 -20.50 -21.59 24.58
N GLU A 16 -20.43 -20.88 25.70
CA GLU A 16 -21.03 -19.56 25.86
C GLU A 16 -20.56 -18.66 24.72
N ASN A 17 -21.51 -17.98 24.12
CA ASN A 17 -21.29 -16.87 23.20
C ASN A 17 -20.35 -15.86 23.85
N LEU A 18 -19.07 -15.89 23.51
CA LEU A 18 -18.11 -14.85 23.84
C LEU A 18 -18.45 -13.62 22.97
N GLY A 19 -19.49 -12.91 23.37
CA GLY A 19 -19.68 -11.51 23.02
C GLY A 19 -18.49 -10.75 23.61
N LEU A 20 -17.43 -10.52 22.79
CA LEU A 20 -16.28 -9.74 23.19
C LEU A 20 -16.79 -8.36 23.59
N THR A 21 -16.73 -8.05 24.88
CA THR A 21 -16.91 -6.68 25.34
C THR A 21 -15.76 -5.81 24.82
N PRO A 22 -15.92 -4.49 24.70
CA PRO A 22 -14.80 -3.60 24.34
C PRO A 22 -13.57 -3.79 25.22
N GLU A 23 -13.74 -4.27 26.44
CA GLU A 23 -12.67 -4.56 27.41
C GLU A 23 -11.82 -5.79 27.03
N ASP A 24 -12.35 -6.72 26.22
CA ASP A 24 -11.65 -7.93 25.77
C ASP A 24 -10.97 -7.76 24.39
N SER A 25 -11.25 -6.66 23.69
CA SER A 25 -10.66 -6.35 22.40
C SER A 25 -9.23 -5.83 22.54
N ALA A 26 -8.35 -6.19 21.60
CA ALA A 26 -7.02 -5.58 21.45
C ALA A 26 -7.08 -4.18 20.81
N ALA A 27 -8.24 -3.74 20.30
CA ALA A 27 -8.43 -2.43 19.70
C ALA A 27 -8.11 -1.30 20.70
N LEU A 28 -7.31 -0.33 20.23
CA LEU A 28 -6.84 0.79 21.06
C LEU A 28 -7.90 1.89 21.23
N ASP A 29 -8.77 2.07 20.23
CA ASP A 29 -9.83 3.08 20.24
C ASP A 29 -11.20 2.41 20.25
N SER A 30 -12.07 2.83 21.16
CA SER A 30 -13.45 2.34 21.25
C SER A 30 -14.29 2.62 20.00
N ALA A 31 -13.88 3.59 19.17
CA ALA A 31 -14.50 3.85 17.87
C ALA A 31 -14.31 2.71 16.87
N HIS A 32 -13.32 1.85 17.06
CA HIS A 32 -13.00 0.73 16.17
C HIS A 32 -13.80 -0.55 16.47
N VAL A 33 -14.76 -0.50 17.38
CA VAL A 33 -15.60 -1.64 17.78
C VAL A 33 -17.07 -1.38 17.42
N GLY A 34 -17.78 -2.39 16.95
CA GLY A 34 -19.21 -2.32 16.63
C GLY A 34 -19.54 -2.71 15.18
N ASP A 35 -20.70 -2.25 14.70
CA ASP A 35 -21.18 -2.53 13.33
C ASP A 35 -20.23 -1.98 12.27
N ILE A 36 -20.12 -2.69 11.14
CA ILE A 36 -19.40 -2.21 9.97
C ILE A 36 -20.21 -1.08 9.32
N ILE A 37 -19.62 0.11 9.24
CA ILE A 37 -20.26 1.30 8.70
C ILE A 37 -19.54 1.70 7.41
N GLY A 38 -20.11 1.37 6.25
CA GLY A 38 -19.54 1.73 4.94
C GLY A 38 -20.35 2.79 4.21
N ALA A 39 -19.78 3.32 3.13
CA ALA A 39 -20.41 4.35 2.28
C ALA A 39 -21.80 3.95 1.80
N PHE A 40 -21.97 2.69 1.40
CA PHE A 40 -23.19 2.17 0.75
C PHE A 40 -24.09 1.35 1.68
N GLY A 41 -23.72 1.14 2.94
CA GLY A 41 -24.54 0.36 3.86
C GLY A 41 -23.93 0.15 5.23
N THR A 42 -24.66 -0.61 6.06
CA THR A 42 -24.19 -1.03 7.39
C THR A 42 -24.40 -2.55 7.51
N VAL A 43 -23.41 -3.26 8.03
CA VAL A 43 -23.50 -4.69 8.35
C VAL A 43 -23.40 -4.84 9.86
N ARG A 44 -24.39 -5.51 10.48
CA ARG A 44 -24.40 -5.74 11.93
C ARG A 44 -23.36 -6.77 12.33
N VAL A 45 -22.73 -6.60 13.48
CA VAL A 45 -21.74 -7.53 14.03
C VAL A 45 -22.32 -8.95 14.15
N ASP A 46 -23.57 -9.07 14.63
CA ASP A 46 -24.24 -10.35 14.88
C ASP A 46 -24.91 -10.94 13.64
N GLU A 47 -24.84 -10.30 12.49
CA GLU A 47 -25.50 -10.77 11.28
C GLU A 47 -24.98 -12.16 10.84
N PRO A 48 -25.82 -13.19 10.75
CA PRO A 48 -25.37 -14.53 10.38
C PRO A 48 -24.88 -14.53 8.94
N ARG A 49 -23.74 -15.18 8.69
CA ARG A 49 -23.25 -15.46 7.33
C ARG A 49 -24.15 -16.50 6.69
N SER A 50 -25.32 -16.07 6.21
CA SER A 50 -26.31 -16.96 5.64
C SER A 50 -25.79 -17.65 4.37
N SER A 51 -25.62 -18.97 4.41
CA SER A 51 -25.22 -19.77 3.24
C SER A 51 -26.26 -19.76 2.09
N ARG A 52 -27.47 -19.34 2.38
CA ARG A 52 -28.61 -19.29 1.44
C ARG A 52 -29.06 -17.87 1.07
N SER A 53 -28.27 -16.84 1.34
CA SER A 53 -28.68 -15.50 0.93
C SER A 53 -28.69 -15.35 -0.59
N LYS A 54 -29.84 -14.92 -1.15
CA LYS A 54 -30.01 -14.57 -2.56
C LYS A 54 -28.86 -13.66 -3.02
N GLY A 55 -28.38 -13.80 -4.26
CA GLY A 55 -27.22 -13.10 -4.80
C GLY A 55 -27.20 -11.58 -4.54
N LEU A 56 -28.38 -10.96 -4.56
CA LEU A 56 -28.56 -9.53 -4.27
C LEU A 56 -28.10 -9.11 -2.86
N ARG A 57 -28.40 -9.91 -1.83
CA ARG A 57 -27.97 -9.63 -0.45
C ARG A 57 -26.45 -9.72 -0.30
N ARG A 58 -25.81 -10.66 -1.00
CA ARG A 58 -24.33 -10.78 -1.02
C ARG A 58 -23.72 -9.55 -1.67
N LEU A 59 -24.32 -9.05 -2.74
CA LEU A 59 -23.87 -7.82 -3.42
C LEU A 59 -24.00 -6.61 -2.48
N PHE A 60 -25.11 -6.41 -1.79
CA PHE A 60 -25.26 -5.32 -0.82
C PHE A 60 -24.28 -5.43 0.36
N THR A 61 -24.02 -6.65 0.85
CA THR A 61 -23.00 -6.89 1.88
C THR A 61 -21.60 -6.54 1.35
N LEU A 62 -21.28 -6.94 0.11
CA LEU A 62 -20.02 -6.59 -0.53
C LEU A 62 -19.88 -5.07 -0.63
N LEU A 63 -20.87 -4.37 -1.17
CA LEU A 63 -20.86 -2.91 -1.31
C LEU A 63 -20.73 -2.18 0.04
N ALA A 64 -21.32 -2.72 1.10
CA ALA A 64 -21.17 -2.13 2.45
C ALA A 64 -19.76 -2.34 3.03
N ILE A 65 -19.09 -3.46 2.68
CA ILE A 65 -17.74 -3.79 3.15
C ILE A 65 -16.68 -3.15 2.25
N MET A 66 -16.91 -3.03 0.94
CA MET A 66 -15.99 -2.39 0.00
C MET A 66 -15.54 -1.03 0.52
N GLY A 67 -14.29 -0.71 0.30
CA GLY A 67 -13.67 0.59 0.62
C GLY A 67 -12.22 0.49 1.02
N PRO A 68 -11.84 -0.26 2.06
CA PRO A 68 -10.44 -0.32 2.47
C PRO A 68 -9.50 -0.70 1.35
N GLY A 69 -9.80 -1.74 0.58
CA GLY A 69 -9.03 -2.15 -0.58
C GLY A 69 -9.13 -1.17 -1.73
N LEU A 70 -10.35 -0.86 -2.17
CA LEU A 70 -10.56 0.00 -3.33
C LEU A 70 -9.98 1.41 -3.15
N VAL A 71 -10.21 2.05 -2.00
CA VAL A 71 -9.72 3.42 -1.73
C VAL A 71 -8.19 3.44 -1.67
N VAL A 72 -7.57 2.43 -1.05
CA VAL A 72 -6.11 2.37 -0.95
C VAL A 72 -5.49 2.10 -2.32
N MET A 73 -6.06 1.17 -3.08
CA MET A 73 -5.52 0.78 -4.37
C MET A 73 -5.64 1.90 -5.41
N VAL A 74 -6.82 2.51 -5.58
CA VAL A 74 -6.97 3.61 -6.54
C VAL A 74 -6.24 4.88 -6.07
N GLY A 75 -6.10 5.06 -4.75
CA GLY A 75 -5.25 6.12 -4.17
C GLY A 75 -3.77 6.02 -4.51
N ASP A 76 -3.35 4.91 -5.08
CA ASP A 76 -2.01 4.65 -5.60
C ASP A 76 -1.72 5.34 -6.94
N ASN A 77 -2.76 5.61 -7.72
CA ASN A 77 -2.66 6.50 -8.87
C ASN A 77 -2.66 7.97 -8.41
N ASP A 78 -1.84 8.30 -7.43
CA ASP A 78 -1.63 9.60 -6.84
C ASP A 78 -0.83 10.55 -7.79
N ALA A 79 -0.49 11.75 -7.34
CA ALA A 79 0.28 12.70 -8.16
C ALA A 79 1.63 12.11 -8.60
N GLY A 80 2.30 11.37 -7.71
CA GLY A 80 3.55 10.68 -7.99
C GLY A 80 3.38 9.58 -9.04
N GLY A 81 2.28 8.82 -8.94
CA GLY A 81 1.88 7.81 -9.91
C GLY A 81 1.59 8.41 -11.28
N VAL A 82 0.72 9.43 -11.35
CA VAL A 82 0.42 10.14 -12.61
C VAL A 82 1.68 10.64 -13.29
N ALA A 83 2.61 11.28 -12.55
CA ALA A 83 3.86 11.77 -13.11
C ALA A 83 4.76 10.63 -13.61
N THR A 84 4.89 9.55 -12.82
CA THR A 84 5.77 8.41 -13.12
C THR A 84 5.28 7.62 -14.34
N TYR A 85 3.98 7.32 -14.40
CA TYR A 85 3.39 6.61 -15.55
C TYR A 85 3.40 7.49 -16.80
N ALA A 86 3.13 8.79 -16.67
CA ALA A 86 3.24 9.72 -17.78
C ALA A 86 4.69 9.83 -18.29
N GLN A 87 5.68 9.85 -17.40
CA GLN A 87 7.10 9.81 -17.77
C GLN A 87 7.44 8.53 -18.50
N ALA A 88 6.97 7.39 -18.03
CA ALA A 88 7.20 6.10 -18.67
C ALA A 88 6.62 6.09 -20.10
N GLY A 89 5.37 6.51 -20.26
CA GLY A 89 4.71 6.59 -21.55
C GLY A 89 5.34 7.61 -22.49
N GLN A 90 5.63 8.81 -22.01
CA GLN A 90 6.19 9.89 -22.83
C GLN A 90 7.64 9.62 -23.26
N ASN A 91 8.46 8.98 -22.41
CA ASN A 91 9.87 8.75 -22.71
C ASN A 91 10.15 7.40 -23.38
N TYR A 92 9.35 6.39 -23.10
CA TYR A 92 9.62 5.01 -23.54
C TYR A 92 8.45 4.37 -24.30
N GLY A 93 7.37 5.11 -24.57
CA GLY A 93 6.19 4.56 -25.21
C GLY A 93 5.51 3.48 -24.34
N PRO A 94 4.83 2.48 -24.93
CA PRO A 94 4.12 1.45 -24.18
C PRO A 94 5.03 0.36 -23.59
N HIS A 95 6.35 0.43 -23.85
CA HIS A 95 7.29 -0.67 -23.58
C HIS A 95 7.49 -1.02 -22.11
N LEU A 96 7.03 -0.19 -21.16
CA LEU A 96 7.10 -0.47 -19.73
C LEU A 96 5.80 -1.00 -19.13
N LEU A 97 4.74 -1.26 -19.93
CA LEU A 97 3.46 -1.82 -19.47
C LEU A 97 3.61 -3.17 -18.76
N TRP A 98 4.59 -3.98 -19.14
CA TRP A 98 4.86 -5.27 -18.50
C TRP A 98 5.18 -5.16 -17.01
N THR A 99 5.71 -4.03 -16.56
CA THR A 99 5.99 -3.80 -15.14
C THR A 99 4.71 -3.80 -14.32
N LEU A 100 3.65 -3.17 -14.83
CA LEU A 100 2.34 -3.10 -14.19
C LEU A 100 1.71 -4.49 -14.05
N LEU A 101 1.79 -5.33 -15.11
CA LEU A 101 1.29 -6.70 -15.05
C LEU A 101 1.98 -7.51 -13.94
N LEU A 102 3.30 -7.34 -13.78
CA LEU A 102 4.06 -8.03 -12.73
C LEU A 102 3.74 -7.50 -11.32
N LEU A 103 3.24 -6.27 -11.20
CA LEU A 103 2.90 -5.69 -9.90
C LEU A 103 1.53 -6.14 -9.37
N ILE A 104 0.61 -6.63 -10.22
CA ILE A 104 -0.69 -7.18 -9.78
C ILE A 104 -0.54 -8.21 -8.65
N PRO A 105 0.25 -9.30 -8.79
CA PRO A 105 0.42 -10.26 -7.69
C PRO A 105 1.15 -9.67 -6.49
N VAL A 106 2.07 -8.72 -6.69
CA VAL A 106 2.80 -8.05 -5.59
C VAL A 106 1.83 -7.24 -4.73
N LEU A 107 1.00 -6.39 -5.36
CA LEU A 107 -0.05 -5.63 -4.71
C LEU A 107 -1.00 -6.55 -3.93
N TYR A 108 -1.62 -7.51 -4.62
CA TYR A 108 -2.63 -8.35 -4.02
C TYR A 108 -2.11 -9.15 -2.83
N VAL A 109 -0.91 -9.74 -2.93
CA VAL A 109 -0.34 -10.57 -1.85
C VAL A 109 -0.01 -9.72 -0.63
N ASN A 110 0.58 -8.54 -0.82
CA ASN A 110 0.90 -7.63 0.27
C ASN A 110 -0.38 -7.14 0.98
N GLN A 111 -1.34 -6.68 0.22
CA GLN A 111 -2.58 -6.12 0.77
C GLN A 111 -3.47 -7.20 1.41
N GLU A 112 -3.49 -8.43 0.89
CA GLU A 112 -4.20 -9.55 1.52
C GLU A 112 -3.64 -9.89 2.90
N MET A 113 -2.31 -9.79 3.08
CA MET A 113 -1.68 -9.97 4.39
C MET A 113 -2.10 -8.86 5.37
N VAL A 114 -2.15 -7.62 4.88
CA VAL A 114 -2.57 -6.44 5.65
C VAL A 114 -4.04 -6.54 6.08
N VAL A 115 -4.95 -6.95 5.17
CA VAL A 115 -6.37 -7.20 5.47
C VAL A 115 -6.52 -8.19 6.62
N ARG A 116 -5.77 -9.29 6.59
CA ARG A 116 -5.82 -10.28 7.69
C ARG A 116 -5.31 -9.70 9.00
N LEU A 117 -4.19 -8.96 8.95
CA LEU A 117 -3.66 -8.31 10.15
C LEU A 117 -4.68 -7.34 10.74
N GLY A 118 -5.24 -6.43 9.96
CA GLY A 118 -6.24 -5.48 10.42
C GLY A 118 -7.46 -6.14 11.03
N ALA A 119 -8.09 -7.07 10.28
CA ALA A 119 -9.33 -7.72 10.69
C ALA A 119 -9.19 -8.65 11.91
N VAL A 120 -8.01 -9.28 12.08
CA VAL A 120 -7.75 -10.24 13.15
C VAL A 120 -7.27 -9.56 14.43
N THR A 121 -6.45 -8.52 14.30
CA THR A 121 -5.81 -7.87 15.46
C THR A 121 -6.59 -6.68 15.98
N GLY A 122 -7.24 -5.91 15.11
CA GLY A 122 -7.83 -4.61 15.46
C GLY A 122 -6.79 -3.57 15.91
N VAL A 123 -5.51 -3.79 15.61
CA VAL A 123 -4.38 -2.94 16.00
C VAL A 123 -3.61 -2.51 14.76
N GLY A 124 -3.20 -1.26 14.69
CA GLY A 124 -2.49 -0.73 13.54
C GLY A 124 -1.09 -1.31 13.36
N HIS A 125 -0.58 -1.21 12.13
CA HIS A 125 0.66 -1.85 11.69
C HIS A 125 1.87 -1.38 12.51
N ALA A 126 2.00 -0.07 12.72
CA ALA A 126 3.06 0.54 13.49
C ALA A 126 3.13 -0.02 14.91
N ARG A 127 1.99 -0.09 15.60
CA ARG A 127 1.90 -0.60 16.97
C ARG A 127 2.27 -2.08 17.05
N LEU A 128 1.86 -2.89 16.07
CA LEU A 128 2.24 -4.31 16.01
C LEU A 128 3.76 -4.47 15.89
N ILE A 129 4.42 -3.69 15.03
CA ILE A 129 5.88 -3.73 14.89
C ILE A 129 6.55 -3.38 16.23
N PHE A 130 6.14 -2.30 16.89
CA PHE A 130 6.67 -1.92 18.20
C PHE A 130 6.49 -3.01 19.26
N SER A 131 5.30 -3.60 19.32
CA SER A 131 4.96 -4.59 20.35
C SER A 131 5.66 -5.92 20.13
N ARG A 132 5.89 -6.33 18.87
CA ARG A 132 6.47 -7.64 18.53
C ARG A 132 7.98 -7.63 18.38
N PHE A 133 8.55 -6.56 17.82
CA PHE A 133 9.98 -6.49 17.51
C PHE A 133 10.76 -5.54 18.41
N GLY A 134 10.05 -4.82 19.29
CA GLY A 134 10.63 -3.91 20.29
C GLY A 134 10.87 -2.50 19.77
N LYS A 135 11.24 -1.61 20.70
CA LYS A 135 11.33 -0.16 20.45
C LYS A 135 12.28 0.22 19.32
N PHE A 136 13.40 -0.47 19.21
CA PHE A 136 14.43 -0.18 18.20
C PHE A 136 13.92 -0.39 16.77
N TRP A 137 13.31 -1.56 16.49
CA TRP A 137 12.78 -1.88 15.16
C TRP A 137 11.49 -1.12 14.85
N GLY A 138 10.66 -0.92 15.88
CA GLY A 138 9.45 -0.13 15.75
C GLY A 138 9.76 1.33 15.42
N ALA A 139 10.67 1.97 16.14
CA ALA A 139 11.09 3.35 15.86
C ALA A 139 11.67 3.49 14.46
N PHE A 140 12.54 2.56 14.04
CA PHE A 140 13.11 2.58 12.70
C PHE A 140 12.01 2.55 11.62
N SER A 141 11.09 1.58 11.70
CA SER A 141 10.02 1.43 10.70
C SER A 141 9.08 2.64 10.65
N VAL A 142 8.80 3.25 11.80
CA VAL A 142 7.90 4.42 11.85
C VAL A 142 8.58 5.70 11.39
N ILE A 143 9.86 5.90 11.72
CA ILE A 143 10.63 7.07 11.23
C ILE A 143 10.79 6.98 9.71
N ASP A 144 11.13 5.79 9.20
CA ASP A 144 11.24 5.50 7.77
C ASP A 144 9.92 5.84 7.03
N LEU A 145 8.81 5.29 7.53
CA LEU A 145 7.48 5.61 7.03
C LEU A 145 7.16 7.11 7.10
N PHE A 146 7.44 7.76 8.24
CA PHE A 146 7.12 9.17 8.44
C PHE A 146 7.85 10.07 7.46
N ILE A 147 9.16 9.86 7.25
CA ILE A 147 9.97 10.64 6.31
C ILE A 147 9.45 10.43 4.88
N LEU A 148 9.25 9.18 4.49
CA LEU A 148 8.75 8.88 3.14
C LEU A 148 7.38 9.50 2.91
N ASN A 149 6.44 9.31 3.85
CA ASN A 149 5.08 9.84 3.71
C ASN A 149 5.06 11.36 3.70
N ALA A 150 5.89 12.03 4.52
CA ALA A 150 5.99 13.49 4.48
C ALA A 150 6.45 13.98 3.09
N LEU A 151 7.43 13.31 2.50
CA LEU A 151 7.88 13.60 1.13
C LEU A 151 6.79 13.27 0.10
N THR A 152 6.05 12.17 0.27
CA THR A 152 4.94 11.82 -0.62
C THR A 152 3.83 12.87 -0.54
N ILE A 153 3.46 13.37 0.65
CA ILE A 153 2.47 14.45 0.75
C ILE A 153 2.96 15.71 0.02
N VAL A 154 4.25 16.00 0.07
CA VAL A 154 4.83 17.09 -0.75
C VAL A 154 4.60 16.83 -2.24
N THR A 155 4.79 15.59 -2.73
CA THR A 155 4.53 15.28 -4.15
C THR A 155 3.06 15.45 -4.52
N GLU A 156 2.13 15.18 -3.61
CA GLU A 156 0.72 15.45 -3.83
C GLU A 156 0.43 16.95 -4.01
N PHE A 157 1.00 17.80 -3.15
CA PHE A 157 0.87 19.24 -3.31
C PHE A 157 1.60 19.77 -4.55
N ILE A 158 2.67 19.11 -5.03
CA ILE A 158 3.27 19.40 -6.34
C ILE A 158 2.27 19.13 -7.47
N GLY A 159 1.54 18.01 -7.42
CA GLY A 159 0.50 17.71 -8.40
C GLY A 159 -0.65 18.71 -8.37
N VAL A 160 -1.09 19.14 -7.18
CA VAL A 160 -2.05 20.23 -7.01
C VAL A 160 -1.55 21.51 -7.67
N ASP A 161 -0.31 21.93 -7.38
CA ASP A 161 0.31 23.12 -7.96
C ASP A 161 0.33 23.07 -9.49
N GLN A 162 0.79 21.94 -10.05
CA GLN A 162 0.89 21.74 -11.48
C GLN A 162 -0.47 21.79 -12.17
N ALA A 163 -1.50 21.19 -11.57
CA ALA A 163 -2.85 21.22 -12.10
C ALA A 163 -3.44 22.64 -12.07
N PHE A 164 -3.28 23.38 -10.97
CA PHE A 164 -3.77 24.76 -10.89
C PHE A 164 -3.03 25.68 -11.86
N ARG A 165 -1.72 25.54 -12.00
CA ARG A 165 -0.93 26.32 -12.97
C ARG A 165 -1.32 26.04 -14.41
N TYR A 166 -1.71 24.81 -14.73
CA TYR A 166 -2.24 24.48 -16.05
C TYR A 166 -3.50 25.31 -16.40
N PHE A 167 -4.38 25.54 -15.43
CA PHE A 167 -5.57 26.37 -15.58
C PHE A 167 -5.32 27.88 -15.36
N GLY A 168 -4.08 28.30 -15.21
CA GLY A 168 -3.71 29.71 -15.02
C GLY A 168 -3.95 30.24 -13.60
N LEU A 169 -4.22 29.36 -12.63
CA LEU A 169 -4.40 29.75 -11.25
C LEU A 169 -3.05 29.79 -10.52
N PRO A 170 -2.80 30.83 -9.69
CA PRO A 170 -1.52 30.95 -9.00
C PRO A 170 -1.40 29.97 -7.83
N SER A 171 -0.19 29.44 -7.63
CA SER A 171 0.16 28.45 -6.59
C SER A 171 -0.24 28.89 -5.18
N TYR A 172 -0.03 30.18 -4.86
CA TYR A 172 -0.36 30.74 -3.55
C TYR A 172 -1.86 30.80 -3.23
N VAL A 173 -2.74 30.55 -4.21
CA VAL A 173 -4.18 30.38 -4.02
C VAL A 173 -4.55 28.91 -4.02
N GLY A 174 -4.11 28.15 -5.03
CA GLY A 174 -4.50 26.76 -5.21
C GLY A 174 -4.06 25.84 -4.08
N ILE A 175 -2.82 25.95 -3.64
CA ILE A 175 -2.24 25.11 -2.59
C ILE A 175 -2.96 25.30 -1.24
N PRO A 176 -3.16 26.53 -0.70
CA PRO A 176 -3.92 26.71 0.53
C PRO A 176 -5.37 26.27 0.43
N VAL A 177 -6.04 26.47 -0.71
CA VAL A 177 -7.41 26.03 -0.94
C VAL A 177 -7.49 24.50 -0.85
N ALA A 178 -6.57 23.79 -1.52
CA ALA A 178 -6.54 22.32 -1.44
C ALA A 178 -6.27 21.82 -0.01
N ALA A 179 -5.33 22.44 0.73
CA ALA A 179 -5.03 22.08 2.11
C ALA A 179 -6.26 22.25 3.03
N VAL A 180 -6.97 23.36 2.89
CA VAL A 180 -8.21 23.63 3.66
C VAL A 180 -9.30 22.63 3.29
N LEU A 181 -9.52 22.33 2.02
CA LEU A 181 -10.52 21.34 1.57
C LEU A 181 -10.20 19.95 2.12
N LEU A 182 -8.95 19.49 2.04
CA LEU A 182 -8.51 18.20 2.60
C LEU A 182 -8.76 18.12 4.10
N PHE A 183 -8.44 19.18 4.84
CA PHE A 183 -8.72 19.24 6.27
C PHE A 183 -10.22 19.18 6.57
N LEU A 184 -11.04 19.92 5.84
CA LEU A 184 -12.50 19.91 6.01
C LEU A 184 -13.11 18.55 5.70
N PHE A 185 -12.63 17.85 4.66
CA PHE A 185 -13.10 16.50 4.34
C PHE A 185 -12.80 15.50 5.44
N ALA A 186 -11.60 15.55 6.04
CA ALA A 186 -11.22 14.67 7.14
C ALA A 186 -11.94 15.04 8.44
N SER A 187 -12.15 16.34 8.72
CA SER A 187 -12.67 16.84 10.01
C SER A 187 -14.17 16.63 10.25
N GLY A 188 -14.86 16.01 9.30
CA GLY A 188 -16.32 15.81 9.36
C GLY A 188 -16.85 14.92 10.48
N GLY A 189 -15.98 14.22 11.25
CA GLY A 189 -16.36 13.33 12.35
C GLY A 189 -17.17 12.10 11.90
N SER A 190 -17.00 11.67 10.64
CA SER A 190 -17.73 10.54 10.06
C SER A 190 -16.90 9.87 8.97
N PHE A 191 -16.38 8.68 9.28
CA PHE A 191 -15.69 7.83 8.32
C PHE A 191 -16.54 7.59 7.06
N ARG A 192 -17.83 7.29 7.21
CA ARG A 192 -18.76 7.10 6.08
C ARG A 192 -18.80 8.30 5.13
N ARG A 193 -18.75 9.55 5.66
CA ARG A 193 -18.77 10.76 4.83
C ARG A 193 -17.47 10.91 4.06
N TRP A 194 -16.35 10.72 4.73
CA TRP A 194 -15.03 10.73 4.12
C TRP A 194 -14.93 9.66 3.01
N GLU A 195 -15.34 8.44 3.29
CA GLU A 195 -15.33 7.33 2.33
C GLU A 195 -16.18 7.63 1.08
N ARG A 196 -17.35 8.27 1.23
CA ARG A 196 -18.17 8.69 0.09
C ARG A 196 -17.48 9.73 -0.79
N TRP A 197 -16.75 10.68 -0.19
CA TRP A 197 -15.95 11.62 -0.95
C TRP A 197 -14.83 10.92 -1.70
N MET A 198 -14.15 9.96 -1.09
CA MET A 198 -13.14 9.15 -1.76
C MET A 198 -13.72 8.39 -2.95
N TYR A 199 -14.91 7.81 -2.84
CA TYR A 199 -15.57 7.15 -3.98
C TYR A 199 -15.91 8.11 -5.13
N LEU A 200 -16.29 9.35 -4.83
CA LEU A 200 -16.54 10.35 -5.86
C LEU A 200 -15.27 10.69 -6.63
N LEU A 201 -14.17 10.91 -5.91
CA LEU A 201 -12.87 11.17 -6.51
C LEU A 201 -12.39 9.94 -7.32
N ILE A 202 -12.48 8.73 -6.77
CA ILE A 202 -12.15 7.48 -7.47
C ILE A 202 -12.91 7.35 -8.78
N ALA A 203 -14.22 7.63 -8.76
CA ALA A 203 -15.03 7.57 -9.98
C ALA A 203 -14.56 8.58 -11.03
N PHE A 204 -14.10 9.76 -10.61
CA PHE A 204 -13.53 10.76 -11.51
C PHE A 204 -12.13 10.35 -12.01
N ASN A 205 -11.30 9.76 -11.16
CA ASN A 205 -9.97 9.27 -11.52
C ASN A 205 -10.02 8.26 -12.68
N LEU A 206 -11.07 7.44 -12.73
CA LEU A 206 -11.27 6.48 -13.82
C LEU A 206 -11.53 7.15 -15.20
N ALA A 207 -11.68 8.49 -15.28
CA ALA A 207 -11.76 9.22 -16.54
C ALA A 207 -10.50 9.06 -17.43
N VAL A 208 -9.37 8.65 -16.84
CA VAL A 208 -8.17 8.31 -17.60
C VAL A 208 -8.40 7.14 -18.57
N ILE A 209 -9.31 6.21 -18.26
CA ILE A 209 -9.61 5.05 -19.11
C ILE A 209 -10.22 5.47 -20.47
N PRO A 210 -11.31 6.26 -20.53
CA PRO A 210 -11.78 6.79 -21.81
C PRO A 210 -10.74 7.67 -22.50
N MET A 211 -9.90 8.42 -21.79
CA MET A 211 -8.79 9.17 -22.42
C MET A 211 -7.85 8.23 -23.19
N ALA A 212 -7.48 7.09 -22.59
CA ALA A 212 -6.64 6.10 -23.26
C ALA A 212 -7.27 5.49 -24.52
N ILE A 213 -8.60 5.39 -24.56
CA ILE A 213 -9.34 4.96 -25.75
C ILE A 213 -9.33 6.04 -26.82
N PHE A 214 -9.53 7.30 -26.44
CA PHE A 214 -9.60 8.45 -27.37
C PHE A 214 -8.28 8.76 -28.08
N VAL A 215 -7.13 8.38 -27.53
CA VAL A 215 -5.83 8.54 -28.23
C VAL A 215 -5.59 7.45 -29.29
N HIS A 216 -6.55 6.56 -29.54
CA HIS A 216 -6.53 5.51 -30.56
C HIS A 216 -5.25 4.67 -30.55
N PRO A 217 -4.89 4.01 -29.43
CA PRO A 217 -3.68 3.24 -29.32
C PRO A 217 -3.69 2.03 -30.25
N ASN A 218 -2.52 1.60 -30.66
CA ASN A 218 -2.41 0.29 -31.33
C ASN A 218 -2.55 -0.82 -30.27
N TYR A 219 -3.77 -1.37 -30.15
CA TYR A 219 -4.09 -2.38 -29.13
C TYR A 219 -3.21 -3.64 -29.22
N ALA A 220 -2.79 -4.06 -30.43
CA ALA A 220 -1.89 -5.20 -30.57
C ALA A 220 -0.51 -4.93 -29.94
N SER A 221 0.00 -3.71 -30.12
CA SER A 221 1.24 -3.27 -29.49
C SER A 221 1.08 -3.16 -27.96
N VAL A 222 -0.03 -2.57 -27.47
CA VAL A 222 -0.32 -2.48 -26.04
C VAL A 222 -0.34 -3.86 -25.39
N VAL A 223 -1.07 -4.82 -25.98
CA VAL A 223 -1.13 -6.19 -25.45
C VAL A 223 0.24 -6.86 -25.48
N ARG A 224 0.99 -6.74 -26.59
CA ARG A 224 2.33 -7.29 -26.69
C ARG A 224 3.26 -6.73 -25.59
N ASP A 225 3.30 -5.41 -25.46
CA ASP A 225 4.21 -4.71 -24.55
C ASP A 225 3.77 -4.84 -23.07
N THR A 226 2.53 -5.27 -22.82
CA THR A 226 2.07 -5.68 -21.49
C THR A 226 2.59 -7.06 -21.10
N VAL A 227 2.77 -7.98 -22.07
CA VAL A 227 3.15 -9.37 -21.78
C VAL A 227 4.65 -9.62 -22.00
N VAL A 228 5.26 -8.91 -22.95
CA VAL A 228 6.66 -9.11 -23.34
C VAL A 228 7.52 -7.98 -22.77
N PRO A 229 8.43 -8.27 -21.80
CA PRO A 229 9.35 -7.27 -21.28
C PRO A 229 10.23 -6.68 -22.39
N ALA A 230 10.32 -5.35 -22.42
CA ALA A 230 11.18 -4.62 -23.34
C ALA A 230 11.99 -3.56 -22.59
N PHE A 231 13.21 -3.32 -23.05
CA PHE A 231 14.14 -2.36 -22.45
C PHE A 231 14.67 -1.40 -23.53
N PRO A 232 13.89 -0.39 -23.94
CA PRO A 232 14.28 0.55 -24.99
C PRO A 232 15.59 1.26 -24.66
N GLY A 233 16.55 1.25 -25.59
CA GLY A 233 17.88 1.83 -25.35
C GLY A 233 18.80 1.02 -24.44
N GLY A 234 18.42 -0.23 -24.10
CA GLY A 234 19.15 -1.08 -23.17
C GLY A 234 18.93 -0.74 -21.70
N ILE A 235 19.42 -1.60 -20.81
CA ILE A 235 19.34 -1.35 -19.35
C ILE A 235 20.41 -0.33 -18.96
N ASN A 236 19.97 0.77 -18.38
CA ASN A 236 20.81 1.84 -17.83
C ASN A 236 20.22 2.40 -16.53
N ALA A 237 20.99 3.22 -15.83
CA ALA A 237 20.59 3.77 -14.53
C ALA A 237 19.27 4.57 -14.60
N SER A 238 19.02 5.33 -15.66
CA SER A 238 17.80 6.12 -15.80
C SER A 238 16.56 5.24 -16.00
N LEU A 239 16.67 4.18 -16.80
CA LEU A 239 15.59 3.22 -17.01
C LEU A 239 15.31 2.43 -15.72
N LEU A 240 16.37 1.98 -15.01
CA LEU A 240 16.22 1.29 -13.72
C LEU A 240 15.58 2.20 -12.67
N LEU A 241 16.00 3.47 -12.61
CA LEU A 241 15.39 4.45 -11.72
C LEU A 241 13.88 4.59 -11.98
N LEU A 242 13.49 4.68 -13.25
CA LEU A 242 12.08 4.78 -13.61
C LEU A 242 11.30 3.50 -13.32
N ILE A 243 11.86 2.31 -13.61
CA ILE A 243 11.21 1.03 -13.25
C ILE A 243 11.01 0.93 -11.73
N ILE A 244 12.00 1.33 -10.93
CA ILE A 244 11.89 1.32 -9.47
C ILE A 244 10.92 2.40 -8.99
N ALA A 245 10.87 3.55 -9.66
CA ALA A 245 9.84 4.56 -9.39
C ALA A 245 8.42 4.02 -9.69
N ILE A 246 8.23 3.28 -10.79
CA ILE A 246 6.97 2.57 -11.08
C ILE A 246 6.63 1.60 -9.96
N VAL A 247 7.59 0.75 -9.53
CA VAL A 247 7.39 -0.17 -8.41
C VAL A 247 7.03 0.57 -7.12
N GLY A 248 7.74 1.66 -6.82
CA GLY A 248 7.58 2.42 -5.59
C GLY A 248 6.29 3.23 -5.52
N THR A 249 5.82 3.73 -6.67
CA THR A 249 4.52 4.40 -6.74
C THR A 249 3.37 3.41 -6.72
N THR A 250 3.48 2.25 -7.38
CA THR A 250 2.42 1.23 -7.44
C THR A 250 2.30 0.43 -6.15
N VAL A 251 3.38 0.20 -5.40
CA VAL A 251 3.38 -0.55 -4.14
C VAL A 251 4.07 0.28 -3.07
N ALA A 252 3.46 1.38 -2.68
CA ALA A 252 4.05 2.28 -1.72
C ALA A 252 3.94 1.74 -0.27
N PRO A 253 4.96 1.94 0.59
CA PRO A 253 4.90 1.53 2.00
C PRO A 253 3.69 2.09 2.76
N TRP A 254 3.26 3.33 2.48
CA TRP A 254 2.11 3.95 3.15
C TRP A 254 0.81 3.16 3.00
N GLN A 255 0.61 2.47 1.88
CA GLN A 255 -0.57 1.67 1.60
C GLN A 255 -0.76 0.53 2.61
N LEU A 256 0.34 -0.12 3.02
CA LEU A 256 0.31 -1.23 3.97
C LEU A 256 -0.23 -0.76 5.33
N PHE A 257 0.22 0.40 5.79
CA PHE A 257 -0.25 1.00 7.04
C PHE A 257 -1.67 1.51 6.90
N PHE A 258 -1.99 2.17 5.80
CA PHE A 258 -3.28 2.79 5.57
C PHE A 258 -4.39 1.77 5.39
N GLN A 259 -4.20 0.70 4.61
CA GLN A 259 -5.21 -0.33 4.45
C GLN A 259 -5.50 -1.04 5.76
N GLN A 260 -4.47 -1.35 6.57
CA GLN A 260 -4.69 -1.93 7.89
C GLN A 260 -5.55 -1.01 8.77
N SER A 261 -5.22 0.29 8.80
CA SER A 261 -5.99 1.28 9.53
C SER A 261 -7.42 1.42 9.01
N ASN A 262 -7.63 1.39 7.68
CA ASN A 262 -8.96 1.43 7.07
C ASN A 262 -9.82 0.20 7.40
N VAL A 263 -9.23 -1.00 7.39
CA VAL A 263 -9.89 -2.24 7.82
C VAL A 263 -10.37 -2.11 9.28
N ILE A 264 -9.53 -1.54 10.15
CA ILE A 264 -9.84 -1.31 11.56
C ILE A 264 -10.90 -0.23 11.71
N GLU A 265 -10.74 0.90 11.04
CA GLU A 265 -11.66 2.03 11.06
C GLU A 265 -13.06 1.63 10.60
N LYS A 266 -13.15 0.76 9.59
CA LYS A 266 -14.39 0.19 9.08
C LYS A 266 -14.92 -0.95 9.96
N ARG A 267 -14.18 -1.38 10.98
CA ARG A 267 -14.54 -2.42 11.95
C ARG A 267 -14.71 -3.80 11.30
N ILE A 268 -13.92 -4.10 10.27
CA ILE A 268 -13.94 -5.39 9.59
C ILE A 268 -13.36 -6.46 10.51
N THR A 269 -14.09 -7.56 10.69
CA THR A 269 -13.70 -8.68 11.55
C THR A 269 -13.32 -9.90 10.70
N PRO A 270 -12.64 -10.94 11.26
CA PRO A 270 -12.20 -12.13 10.51
C PRO A 270 -13.31 -12.81 9.71
N LYS A 271 -14.54 -12.75 10.18
CA LYS A 271 -15.72 -13.27 9.48
C LYS A 271 -15.91 -12.66 8.09
N TRP A 272 -15.50 -11.40 7.90
CA TRP A 272 -15.73 -10.63 6.68
C TRP A 272 -14.51 -10.53 5.76
N ILE A 273 -13.35 -11.09 6.15
CA ILE A 273 -12.13 -11.13 5.32
C ILE A 273 -12.38 -11.59 3.87
N PRO A 274 -13.24 -12.61 3.58
CA PRO A 274 -13.48 -13.00 2.19
C PRO A 274 -14.09 -11.91 1.31
N TYR A 275 -14.89 -11.00 1.87
CA TYR A 275 -15.45 -9.86 1.14
C TYR A 275 -14.40 -8.76 0.92
N ASP A 276 -13.57 -8.50 1.93
CA ASP A 276 -12.49 -7.51 1.85
C ASP A 276 -11.38 -7.95 0.87
N ARG A 277 -11.14 -9.25 0.72
CA ARG A 277 -10.28 -9.81 -0.33
C ARG A 277 -10.80 -9.52 -1.74
N ILE A 278 -12.13 -9.55 -1.94
CA ILE A 278 -12.75 -9.19 -3.22
C ILE A 278 -12.58 -7.71 -3.46
N ASP A 279 -12.83 -6.88 -2.44
CA ASP A 279 -12.58 -5.43 -2.49
C ASP A 279 -11.13 -5.11 -2.90
N THR A 280 -10.16 -5.72 -2.22
CA THR A 280 -8.75 -5.58 -2.55
C THR A 280 -8.43 -6.04 -3.99
N ALA A 281 -8.97 -7.18 -4.42
CA ALA A 281 -8.72 -7.68 -5.77
C ALA A 281 -9.30 -6.76 -6.85
N VAL A 282 -10.51 -6.23 -6.64
CA VAL A 282 -11.14 -5.25 -7.53
C VAL A 282 -10.31 -3.97 -7.54
N GLY A 283 -9.90 -3.49 -6.38
CA GLY A 283 -9.04 -2.32 -6.26
C GLY A 283 -7.73 -2.46 -7.05
N VAL A 284 -7.01 -3.58 -6.88
CA VAL A 284 -5.76 -3.87 -7.62
C VAL A 284 -5.98 -3.82 -9.13
N VAL A 285 -7.03 -4.47 -9.64
CA VAL A 285 -7.30 -4.48 -11.09
C VAL A 285 -7.62 -3.08 -11.61
N LEU A 286 -8.43 -2.30 -10.89
CA LEU A 286 -8.78 -0.95 -11.30
C LEU A 286 -7.57 -0.01 -11.27
N THR A 287 -6.72 -0.12 -10.27
CA THR A 287 -5.48 0.67 -10.16
C THR A 287 -4.54 0.39 -11.33
N GLU A 288 -4.31 -0.87 -11.65
CA GLU A 288 -3.39 -1.25 -12.74
C GLU A 288 -3.94 -0.86 -14.13
N ILE A 289 -5.26 -0.93 -14.32
CA ILE A 289 -5.90 -0.41 -15.54
C ILE A 289 -5.73 1.12 -15.61
N GLY A 290 -5.90 1.83 -14.50
CA GLY A 290 -5.69 3.27 -14.43
C GLY A 290 -4.24 3.66 -14.72
N ALA A 291 -3.27 2.98 -14.09
CA ALA A 291 -1.84 3.15 -14.33
C ALA A 291 -1.45 2.89 -15.79
N ALA A 292 -1.97 1.80 -16.36
CA ALA A 292 -1.75 1.49 -17.78
C ALA A 292 -2.34 2.59 -18.69
N ALA A 293 -3.51 3.10 -18.38
CA ALA A 293 -4.13 4.19 -19.13
C ALA A 293 -3.30 5.49 -19.01
N LEU A 294 -2.81 5.85 -17.80
CA LEU A 294 -1.92 6.99 -17.58
C LEU A 294 -0.61 6.89 -18.36
N LEU A 295 -0.09 5.68 -18.56
CA LEU A 295 1.09 5.42 -19.39
C LEU A 295 0.76 5.48 -20.89
N VAL A 296 -0.35 4.87 -21.31
CA VAL A 296 -0.77 4.77 -22.73
C VAL A 296 -1.11 6.14 -23.32
N VAL A 297 -1.77 7.03 -22.57
CA VAL A 297 -2.18 8.35 -23.08
C VAL A 297 -1.00 9.14 -23.63
N PRO A 298 0.06 9.47 -22.88
CA PRO A 298 1.22 10.20 -23.44
C PRO A 298 2.02 9.34 -24.41
N ALA A 299 2.07 8.02 -24.25
CA ALA A 299 2.81 7.13 -25.14
C ALA A 299 2.35 7.21 -26.59
N TYR A 300 1.06 7.31 -26.82
CA TYR A 300 0.49 7.36 -28.17
C TYR A 300 0.21 8.78 -28.63
N ALA A 301 -0.28 9.66 -27.75
CA ALA A 301 -0.58 11.04 -28.11
C ALA A 301 0.68 11.86 -28.47
N LEU A 302 1.83 11.51 -27.91
CA LEU A 302 3.07 12.26 -28.08
C LEU A 302 4.14 11.54 -28.91
N SER A 303 3.90 10.31 -29.38
CA SER A 303 4.89 9.42 -30.03
C SER A 303 5.60 10.03 -31.26
N HIS A 304 4.94 10.94 -31.98
CA HIS A 304 5.47 11.59 -33.19
C HIS A 304 5.72 13.08 -33.01
N THR A 305 5.92 13.53 -31.77
CA THR A 305 6.11 14.94 -31.42
C THR A 305 7.48 15.18 -30.81
N HIS A 306 7.90 16.44 -30.75
CA HIS A 306 9.15 16.82 -30.05
C HIS A 306 9.07 16.60 -28.53
N ALA A 307 7.88 16.38 -27.96
CA ALA A 307 7.71 16.08 -26.54
C ALA A 307 8.10 14.63 -26.20
N PHE A 308 8.11 13.72 -27.17
CA PHE A 308 8.53 12.33 -26.96
C PHE A 308 10.01 12.25 -26.54
N GLY A 309 10.30 11.50 -25.50
CA GLY A 309 11.65 11.40 -24.91
C GLY A 309 12.05 12.57 -24.00
N ASN A 310 11.23 13.61 -23.88
CA ASN A 310 11.56 14.85 -23.18
C ASN A 310 10.57 15.17 -22.04
N PHE A 311 10.29 14.20 -21.18
CA PHE A 311 9.45 14.44 -19.99
C PHE A 311 10.17 15.40 -19.02
N THR A 312 9.45 16.40 -18.57
CA THR A 312 9.93 17.36 -17.55
C THR A 312 9.08 17.36 -16.27
N SER A 313 7.76 17.21 -16.42
CA SER A 313 6.80 17.19 -15.33
C SER A 313 5.41 16.78 -15.84
N ALA A 314 4.49 16.43 -14.95
CA ALA A 314 3.10 16.16 -15.32
C ALA A 314 2.42 17.40 -15.94
N LEU A 315 2.75 18.61 -15.49
CA LEU A 315 2.31 19.85 -16.15
C LEU A 315 2.80 19.94 -17.60
N GLY A 316 4.08 19.64 -17.84
CA GLY A 316 4.66 19.61 -19.18
C GLY A 316 3.94 18.61 -20.08
N THR A 317 3.61 17.43 -19.56
CA THR A 317 2.81 16.42 -20.27
C THR A 317 1.40 16.95 -20.56
N ALA A 318 0.70 17.55 -19.59
CA ALA A 318 -0.65 18.13 -19.80
C ALA A 318 -0.66 19.18 -20.91
N ILE A 319 0.34 20.10 -20.91
CA ILE A 319 0.50 21.15 -21.96
C ILE A 319 0.77 20.49 -23.32
N SER A 320 1.66 19.50 -23.37
CA SER A 320 1.97 18.77 -24.60
C SER A 320 0.76 18.03 -25.14
N LEU A 321 -0.02 17.38 -24.28
CA LEU A 321 -1.29 16.72 -24.66
C LEU A 321 -2.30 17.73 -25.21
N ARG A 322 -2.44 18.91 -24.58
CA ARG A 322 -3.32 19.96 -25.07
C ARG A 322 -2.91 20.40 -26.48
N THR A 323 -1.62 20.53 -26.73
CA THR A 323 -1.07 21.02 -28.00
C THR A 323 -1.21 19.99 -29.12
N HIS A 324 -0.97 18.70 -28.84
CA HIS A 324 -0.84 17.64 -29.86
C HIS A 324 -2.05 16.72 -29.94
N ALA A 325 -2.78 16.50 -28.81
CA ALA A 325 -3.96 15.62 -28.76
C ALA A 325 -5.28 16.40 -28.57
N GLY A 326 -5.21 17.72 -28.44
CA GLY A 326 -6.36 18.61 -28.28
C GLY A 326 -6.65 19.03 -26.83
N SER A 327 -7.39 20.14 -26.70
CA SER A 327 -7.64 20.74 -25.38
C SER A 327 -8.35 19.79 -24.42
N VAL A 328 -9.30 18.99 -24.88
CA VAL A 328 -10.08 18.07 -24.05
C VAL A 328 -9.16 17.05 -23.35
N ILE A 329 -8.21 16.47 -24.06
CA ILE A 329 -7.29 15.47 -23.48
C ILE A 329 -6.33 16.15 -22.48
N GLY A 330 -5.77 17.31 -22.81
CA GLY A 330 -4.91 18.05 -21.89
C GLY A 330 -5.65 18.51 -20.63
N ASP A 331 -6.86 19.04 -20.78
CA ASP A 331 -7.68 19.51 -19.66
C ASP A 331 -8.12 18.35 -18.74
N LEU A 332 -8.54 17.21 -19.32
CA LEU A 332 -8.87 16.02 -18.55
C LEU A 332 -7.64 15.44 -17.82
N PHE A 333 -6.46 15.42 -18.46
CA PHE A 333 -5.24 14.97 -17.80
C PHE A 333 -4.88 15.84 -16.60
N ALA A 334 -4.99 17.18 -16.74
CA ALA A 334 -4.75 18.11 -15.63
C ALA A 334 -5.78 17.96 -14.50
N LEU A 335 -7.04 17.70 -14.83
CA LEU A 335 -8.10 17.43 -13.85
C LEU A 335 -7.88 16.08 -13.14
N VAL A 336 -7.48 15.03 -13.87
CA VAL A 336 -7.10 13.74 -13.28
C VAL A 336 -5.89 13.90 -12.36
N LEU A 337 -4.89 14.70 -12.74
CA LEU A 337 -3.74 15.02 -11.88
C LEU A 337 -4.18 15.70 -10.58
N LEU A 338 -5.10 16.66 -10.64
CA LEU A 338 -5.64 17.33 -9.46
C LEU A 338 -6.39 16.37 -8.55
N ASP A 339 -7.26 15.56 -9.14
CA ASP A 339 -8.06 14.57 -8.44
C ASP A 339 -7.18 13.51 -7.75
N ALA A 340 -6.23 12.95 -8.49
CA ALA A 340 -5.24 12.01 -7.99
C ALA A 340 -4.44 12.58 -6.81
N SER A 341 -4.01 13.84 -6.93
CA SER A 341 -3.32 14.57 -5.86
C SER A 341 -4.16 14.73 -4.59
N LEU A 342 -5.46 14.99 -4.73
CA LEU A 342 -6.35 15.12 -3.57
C LEU A 342 -6.61 13.77 -2.89
N ILE A 343 -6.76 12.68 -3.67
CA ILE A 343 -6.88 11.33 -3.15
C ILE A 343 -5.62 10.94 -2.38
N GLY A 344 -4.43 11.08 -3.02
CA GLY A 344 -3.14 10.75 -2.45
C GLY A 344 -2.85 11.57 -1.19
N ALA A 345 -2.99 12.89 -1.24
CA ALA A 345 -2.80 13.76 -0.07
C ALA A 345 -3.70 13.36 1.12
N SER A 346 -4.98 13.05 0.88
CA SER A 346 -5.89 12.59 1.92
C SER A 346 -5.45 11.25 2.50
N ALA A 347 -5.14 10.26 1.65
CA ALA A 347 -4.81 8.90 2.05
C ALA A 347 -3.46 8.82 2.79
N VAL A 348 -2.41 9.44 2.25
CA VAL A 348 -1.05 9.42 2.84
C VAL A 348 -1.01 10.18 4.16
N THR A 349 -1.69 11.34 4.24
CA THR A 349 -1.77 12.10 5.49
C THR A 349 -2.51 11.32 6.58
N LEU A 350 -3.62 10.64 6.24
CA LEU A 350 -4.32 9.77 7.18
C LEU A 350 -3.48 8.57 7.59
N SER A 351 -2.81 7.90 6.64
CA SER A 351 -1.89 6.78 6.93
C SER A 351 -0.86 7.17 7.99
N THR A 352 -0.22 8.31 7.79
CA THR A 352 0.79 8.84 8.72
C THR A 352 0.20 9.18 10.08
N THR A 353 -0.95 9.84 10.08
CA THR A 353 -1.61 10.27 11.32
C THR A 353 -2.13 9.09 12.13
N TYR A 354 -2.65 8.05 11.48
CA TYR A 354 -3.03 6.78 12.15
C TYR A 354 -1.80 6.08 12.74
N ALA A 355 -0.69 5.98 11.99
CA ALA A 355 0.53 5.37 12.50
C ALA A 355 1.09 6.11 13.73
N LEU A 356 1.05 7.45 13.72
CA LEU A 356 1.42 8.26 14.89
C LEU A 356 0.43 8.03 16.05
N GLY A 357 -0.87 7.97 15.77
CA GLY A 357 -1.90 7.67 16.76
C GLY A 357 -1.68 6.35 17.47
N ASP A 358 -1.36 5.31 16.70
CA ASP A 358 -1.02 3.98 17.19
C ASP A 358 0.21 3.98 18.11
N VAL A 359 1.30 4.66 17.70
CA VAL A 359 2.57 4.68 18.42
C VAL A 359 2.46 5.49 19.72
N PHE A 360 1.86 6.67 19.65
CA PHE A 360 1.72 7.56 20.81
C PHE A 360 0.50 7.24 21.69
N ASN A 361 -0.29 6.22 21.31
CA ASN A 361 -1.49 5.79 22.05
C ASN A 361 -2.48 6.95 22.28
N ILE A 362 -2.68 7.78 21.28
CA ILE A 362 -3.67 8.85 21.27
C ILE A 362 -4.94 8.41 20.53
N ARG A 363 -6.07 9.05 20.85
CA ARG A 363 -7.32 8.82 20.10
C ARG A 363 -7.14 9.21 18.65
N HIS A 364 -7.39 8.26 17.74
CA HIS A 364 -7.18 8.41 16.31
C HIS A 364 -8.25 7.65 15.54
N SER A 365 -9.28 8.35 15.13
CA SER A 365 -10.35 7.80 14.29
C SER A 365 -11.13 8.92 13.63
N LEU A 366 -11.52 8.73 12.37
CA LEU A 366 -12.44 9.64 11.66
C LEU A 366 -13.88 9.61 12.21
N HIS A 367 -14.20 8.66 13.10
CA HIS A 367 -15.47 8.67 13.85
C HIS A 367 -15.51 9.75 14.93
N TRP A 368 -14.37 10.30 15.32
CA TRP A 368 -14.27 11.40 16.27
C TRP A 368 -14.20 12.76 15.56
N SER A 369 -14.85 13.77 16.12
CA SER A 369 -14.69 15.16 15.67
C SER A 369 -13.36 15.75 16.17
N PRO A 370 -12.86 16.86 15.58
CA PRO A 370 -11.65 17.55 16.05
C PRO A 370 -11.66 17.91 17.55
N ARG A 371 -12.85 18.17 18.12
CA ARG A 371 -12.99 18.44 19.56
C ARG A 371 -12.72 17.21 20.44
N ARG A 372 -12.98 16.00 19.93
CA ARG A 372 -12.80 14.74 20.69
C ARG A 372 -11.43 14.09 20.47
N ALA A 373 -10.79 14.35 19.34
CA ALA A 373 -9.46 13.86 18.99
C ALA A 373 -8.55 15.01 18.50
N PRO A 374 -8.28 16.04 19.32
CA PRO A 374 -7.57 17.25 18.86
C PRO A 374 -6.14 16.96 18.40
N ALA A 375 -5.41 16.06 19.05
CA ALA A 375 -4.05 15.72 18.68
C ALA A 375 -3.99 15.04 17.30
N PHE A 376 -4.93 14.14 16.98
CA PHE A 376 -5.05 13.50 15.69
C PHE A 376 -5.21 14.53 14.56
N TYR A 377 -6.13 15.46 14.70
CA TYR A 377 -6.38 16.50 13.70
C TYR A 377 -5.27 17.56 13.64
N LEU A 378 -4.56 17.80 14.75
CA LEU A 378 -3.39 18.68 14.76
C LEU A 378 -2.24 18.07 13.94
N PHE A 379 -1.93 16.79 14.11
CA PHE A 379 -0.93 16.09 13.28
C PHE A 379 -1.33 16.08 11.81
N TYR A 380 -2.60 15.81 11.52
CA TYR A 380 -3.13 15.85 10.16
C TYR A 380 -2.94 17.24 9.52
N ALA A 381 -3.34 18.31 10.21
CA ALA A 381 -3.20 19.67 9.74
C ALA A 381 -1.73 20.09 9.60
N ALA A 382 -0.87 19.70 10.53
CA ALA A 382 0.56 20.02 10.50
C ALA A 382 1.26 19.38 9.26
N LEU A 383 0.93 18.14 8.94
CA LEU A 383 1.47 17.46 7.75
C LEU A 383 1.04 18.18 6.47
N LEU A 384 -0.23 18.53 6.33
CA LEU A 384 -0.73 19.28 5.17
C LEU A 384 -0.05 20.66 5.08
N LEU A 385 0.05 21.37 6.20
CA LEU A 385 0.65 22.72 6.22
C LEU A 385 2.13 22.70 5.85
N VAL A 386 2.91 21.78 6.44
CA VAL A 386 4.35 21.67 6.15
C VAL A 386 4.56 21.33 4.67
N SER A 387 3.80 20.38 4.13
CA SER A 387 3.92 19.99 2.73
C SER A 387 3.50 21.13 1.78
N ALA A 388 2.43 21.85 2.08
CA ALA A 388 1.99 23.01 1.33
C ALA A 388 3.07 24.12 1.32
N VAL A 389 3.70 24.41 2.46
CA VAL A 389 4.77 25.41 2.57
C VAL A 389 6.00 25.01 1.75
N VAL A 390 6.41 23.74 1.77
CA VAL A 390 7.56 23.25 1.00
C VAL A 390 7.36 23.48 -0.50
N VAL A 391 6.16 23.23 -1.03
CA VAL A 391 5.87 23.42 -2.47
C VAL A 391 5.83 24.91 -2.86
N LEU A 392 5.51 25.79 -1.92
CA LEU A 392 5.52 27.23 -2.17
C LEU A 392 6.93 27.86 -2.20
N ILE A 393 7.99 27.10 -1.91
CA ILE A 393 9.38 27.57 -2.02
C ILE A 393 9.70 27.83 -3.49
N PRO A 394 10.10 29.08 -3.86
CA PRO A 394 10.38 29.41 -5.25
C PRO A 394 11.53 28.58 -5.83
N ASN A 395 11.46 28.31 -7.15
CA ASN A 395 12.51 27.64 -7.94
C ASN A 395 12.85 26.21 -7.51
N SER A 396 11.97 25.54 -6.75
CA SER A 396 12.14 24.12 -6.42
C SER A 396 12.03 23.25 -7.68
N PRO A 397 12.91 22.23 -7.88
CA PRO A 397 12.87 21.33 -9.03
C PRO A 397 11.76 20.28 -8.85
N LEU A 398 10.50 20.68 -8.93
CA LEU A 398 9.33 19.91 -8.54
C LEU A 398 9.22 18.54 -9.26
N GLY A 399 9.56 18.49 -10.56
CA GLY A 399 9.53 17.23 -11.32
C GLY A 399 10.55 16.19 -10.82
N LEU A 400 11.78 16.64 -10.52
CA LEU A 400 12.83 15.77 -9.97
C LEU A 400 12.48 15.29 -8.56
N ILE A 401 11.90 16.16 -7.73
CA ILE A 401 11.44 15.78 -6.39
C ILE A 401 10.40 14.65 -6.50
N THR A 402 9.42 14.80 -7.38
CA THR A 402 8.36 13.78 -7.57
C THR A 402 8.94 12.42 -7.96
N THR A 403 9.74 12.35 -9.01
CA THR A 403 10.34 11.07 -9.44
C THR A 403 11.29 10.49 -8.39
N GLY A 404 12.06 11.34 -7.71
CA GLY A 404 12.98 10.92 -6.66
C GLY A 404 12.27 10.32 -5.45
N VAL A 405 11.14 10.89 -5.03
CA VAL A 405 10.34 10.37 -3.91
C VAL A 405 9.74 9.01 -4.26
N GLN A 406 9.25 8.81 -5.50
CA GLN A 406 8.72 7.51 -5.95
C GLN A 406 9.82 6.43 -6.01
N ALA A 407 11.02 6.78 -6.50
CA ALA A 407 12.16 5.88 -6.45
C ALA A 407 12.57 5.53 -5.01
N LEU A 408 12.55 6.51 -4.09
CA LEU A 408 12.80 6.29 -2.67
C LEU A 408 11.75 5.35 -2.06
N ALA A 409 10.47 5.50 -2.41
CA ALA A 409 9.41 4.60 -1.99
C ALA A 409 9.71 3.15 -2.42
N GLY A 410 10.13 2.93 -3.67
CA GLY A 410 10.52 1.62 -4.17
C GLY A 410 11.72 1.01 -3.43
N ILE A 411 12.70 1.83 -3.04
CA ILE A 411 13.87 1.39 -2.27
C ILE A 411 13.51 1.00 -0.83
N LEU A 412 12.59 1.71 -0.20
CA LEU A 412 12.17 1.48 1.19
C LEU A 412 11.10 0.38 1.32
N LEU A 413 10.42 0.03 0.23
CA LEU A 413 9.37 -0.98 0.20
C LEU A 413 9.80 -2.36 0.75
N PRO A 414 11.02 -2.88 0.50
CA PRO A 414 11.45 -4.16 1.07
C PRO A 414 11.40 -4.20 2.59
N SER A 415 11.72 -3.08 3.28
CA SER A 415 11.64 -2.96 4.73
C SER A 415 10.22 -3.21 5.24
N ALA A 416 9.26 -2.47 4.71
CA ALA A 416 7.86 -2.59 5.10
C ALA A 416 7.31 -4.00 4.81
N THR A 417 7.65 -4.57 3.65
CA THR A 417 7.20 -5.92 3.25
C THR A 417 7.80 -7.02 4.13
N VAL A 418 9.07 -6.89 4.56
CA VAL A 418 9.70 -7.85 5.48
C VAL A 418 8.97 -7.88 6.82
N PHE A 419 8.68 -6.72 7.43
CA PHE A 419 7.91 -6.69 8.68
C PHE A 419 6.51 -7.27 8.50
N LEU A 420 5.85 -6.98 7.38
CA LEU A 420 4.55 -7.54 7.03
C LEU A 420 4.59 -9.08 6.97
N VAL A 421 5.59 -9.66 6.29
CA VAL A 421 5.77 -11.12 6.21
C VAL A 421 6.06 -11.73 7.58
N LEU A 422 6.89 -11.07 8.40
CA LEU A 422 7.19 -11.54 9.76
C LEU A 422 5.94 -11.56 10.65
N LEU A 423 5.14 -10.49 10.63
CA LEU A 423 3.87 -10.41 11.37
C LEU A 423 2.87 -11.44 10.85
N SER A 424 2.80 -11.64 9.53
CA SER A 424 1.89 -12.62 8.90
C SER A 424 2.22 -14.09 9.21
N ASN A 425 3.41 -14.35 9.75
CA ASN A 425 3.85 -15.66 10.22
C ASN A 425 3.84 -15.79 11.75
N ASP A 426 3.45 -14.76 12.48
CA ASP A 426 3.40 -14.78 13.93
C ASP A 426 2.12 -15.45 14.42
N LYS A 427 2.25 -16.67 14.97
CA LYS A 427 1.12 -17.45 15.48
C LYS A 427 0.42 -16.77 16.67
N ALA A 428 1.14 -16.01 17.49
CA ALA A 428 0.54 -15.28 18.60
C ALA A 428 -0.34 -14.12 18.12
N VAL A 429 0.00 -13.54 16.95
CA VAL A 429 -0.72 -12.42 16.33
C VAL A 429 -1.92 -12.91 15.49
N LEU A 430 -1.71 -13.90 14.62
CA LEU A 430 -2.70 -14.33 13.64
C LEU A 430 -3.36 -15.69 13.92
N GLY A 431 -2.87 -16.47 14.87
CA GLY A 431 -3.45 -17.78 15.19
C GLY A 431 -3.66 -18.67 13.96
N PRO A 432 -4.92 -19.07 13.64
CA PRO A 432 -5.22 -19.90 12.48
C PRO A 432 -5.13 -19.17 11.13
N TRP A 433 -4.85 -17.86 11.13
CA TRP A 433 -4.75 -17.02 9.95
C TRP A 433 -3.32 -16.80 9.44
N VAL A 434 -2.31 -17.43 10.04
CA VAL A 434 -0.91 -17.35 9.57
C VAL A 434 -0.75 -17.76 8.11
N ASN A 435 0.31 -17.32 7.49
CA ASN A 435 0.63 -17.66 6.11
C ASN A 435 0.75 -19.17 5.90
N SER A 436 0.19 -19.65 4.80
CA SER A 436 0.49 -21.01 4.28
C SER A 436 1.90 -21.03 3.67
N THR A 437 2.45 -22.23 3.49
CA THR A 437 3.76 -22.42 2.83
C THR A 437 3.80 -21.76 1.45
N ALA A 438 2.75 -21.94 0.64
CA ALA A 438 2.68 -21.33 -0.69
C ALA A 438 2.71 -19.80 -0.63
N ARG A 439 1.97 -19.18 0.31
CA ARG A 439 2.02 -17.71 0.50
C ARG A 439 3.41 -17.24 0.92
N ASN A 440 4.09 -17.99 1.79
CA ASN A 440 5.45 -17.63 2.20
C ASN A 440 6.45 -17.73 1.07
N VAL A 441 6.30 -18.68 0.16
CA VAL A 441 7.15 -18.79 -1.04
C VAL A 441 6.92 -17.57 -1.93
N VAL A 442 5.66 -17.23 -2.22
CA VAL A 442 5.33 -16.07 -3.05
C VAL A 442 5.79 -14.75 -2.40
N SER A 443 5.49 -14.55 -1.11
CA SER A 443 5.93 -13.34 -0.40
C SER A 443 7.44 -13.24 -0.30
N GLY A 444 8.14 -14.37 -0.10
CA GLY A 444 9.60 -14.43 -0.08
C GLY A 444 10.21 -14.07 -1.43
N LEU A 445 9.61 -14.55 -2.54
CA LEU A 445 10.02 -14.19 -3.89
C LEU A 445 9.81 -12.68 -4.14
N ILE A 446 8.66 -12.15 -3.75
CA ILE A 446 8.36 -10.72 -3.86
C ILE A 446 9.42 -9.90 -3.13
N VAL A 447 9.67 -10.19 -1.85
CA VAL A 447 10.70 -9.49 -1.06
C VAL A 447 12.07 -9.58 -1.73
N TRP A 448 12.44 -10.76 -2.24
CA TRP A 448 13.73 -10.96 -2.89
C TRP A 448 13.88 -10.11 -4.15
N VAL A 449 12.87 -10.10 -5.03
CA VAL A 449 12.87 -9.29 -6.26
C VAL A 449 12.95 -7.80 -5.92
N LEU A 450 12.20 -7.33 -4.94
CA LEU A 450 12.23 -5.94 -4.49
C LEU A 450 13.63 -5.55 -3.95
N VAL A 451 14.26 -6.42 -3.16
CA VAL A 451 15.63 -6.21 -2.67
C VAL A 451 16.62 -6.16 -3.83
N LEU A 452 16.51 -7.07 -4.80
CA LEU A 452 17.40 -7.09 -5.95
C LEU A 452 17.30 -5.81 -6.79
N LEU A 453 16.08 -5.36 -7.09
CA LEU A 453 15.85 -4.11 -7.83
C LEU A 453 16.42 -2.91 -7.07
N SER A 454 16.19 -2.86 -5.78
CA SER A 454 16.68 -1.81 -4.89
C SER A 454 18.22 -1.79 -4.82
N VAL A 455 18.87 -2.97 -4.73
CA VAL A 455 20.35 -3.10 -4.78
C VAL A 455 20.88 -2.69 -6.15
N ALA A 456 20.25 -3.14 -7.23
CA ALA A 456 20.67 -2.80 -8.59
C ALA A 456 20.66 -1.28 -8.83
N LEU A 457 19.61 -0.59 -8.38
CA LEU A 457 19.57 0.88 -8.48
C LEU A 457 20.67 1.52 -7.64
N THR A 458 20.85 1.07 -6.39
CA THR A 458 21.88 1.63 -5.51
C THR A 458 23.27 1.47 -6.14
N VAL A 459 23.56 0.29 -6.68
CA VAL A 459 24.83 0.01 -7.39
C VAL A 459 24.98 0.87 -8.63
N ALA A 460 23.94 0.96 -9.48
CA ALA A 460 23.96 1.80 -10.69
C ALA A 460 24.12 3.30 -10.38
N THR A 461 23.66 3.74 -9.20
CA THR A 461 23.78 5.13 -8.76
C THR A 461 25.19 5.43 -8.22
N ILE A 462 25.79 4.50 -7.48
CA ILE A 462 27.15 4.65 -6.92
C ILE A 462 28.21 4.50 -8.03
N PHE A 463 27.97 3.60 -8.98
CA PHE A 463 28.88 3.28 -10.07
C PHE A 463 28.28 3.62 -11.44
N PRO A 464 28.22 4.91 -11.85
CA PRO A 464 27.57 5.33 -13.11
C PRO A 464 28.23 4.78 -14.37
N HIS A 465 29.44 4.25 -14.27
CA HIS A 465 30.20 3.67 -15.39
C HIS A 465 29.85 2.21 -15.68
N LEU A 466 29.04 1.57 -14.84
CA LEU A 466 28.59 0.21 -15.10
C LEU A 466 27.77 0.13 -16.38
N THR A 467 28.12 -0.82 -17.21
CA THR A 467 27.39 -1.11 -18.45
C THR A 467 26.06 -1.80 -18.15
N GLY A 468 25.11 -1.68 -19.08
CA GLY A 468 23.84 -2.41 -18.96
C GLY A 468 24.02 -3.93 -18.86
N VAL A 469 25.07 -4.48 -19.48
CA VAL A 469 25.40 -5.92 -19.42
C VAL A 469 25.79 -6.33 -18.00
N GLU A 470 26.67 -5.58 -17.35
CA GLU A 470 27.10 -5.85 -15.96
C GLU A 470 25.95 -5.78 -14.97
N LEU A 471 24.99 -4.86 -15.20
CA LEU A 471 23.77 -4.75 -14.38
C LEU A 471 22.85 -5.97 -14.59
N ILE A 472 22.69 -6.43 -15.84
CA ILE A 472 21.90 -7.64 -16.18
C ILE A 472 22.55 -8.87 -15.54
N ASP A 473 23.87 -9.01 -15.66
CA ASP A 473 24.61 -10.13 -15.07
C ASP A 473 24.45 -10.15 -13.54
N GLY A 474 24.59 -8.99 -12.90
CA GLY A 474 24.36 -8.86 -11.45
C GLY A 474 22.93 -9.24 -11.03
N LEU A 475 21.91 -8.76 -11.75
CA LEU A 475 20.51 -9.11 -11.51
C LEU A 475 20.26 -10.61 -11.76
N SER A 476 20.85 -11.18 -12.81
CA SER A 476 20.70 -12.59 -13.17
C SER A 476 21.33 -13.50 -12.11
N ILE A 477 22.55 -13.18 -11.65
CA ILE A 477 23.24 -13.90 -10.57
C ILE A 477 22.39 -13.80 -9.29
N GLY A 478 21.94 -12.61 -8.94
CA GLY A 478 21.08 -12.40 -7.78
C GLY A 478 19.78 -13.21 -7.86
N MET A 479 19.14 -13.29 -9.04
CA MET A 479 17.95 -14.10 -9.24
C MET A 479 18.23 -15.59 -9.04
N VAL A 480 19.33 -16.11 -9.58
CA VAL A 480 19.76 -17.51 -9.40
C VAL A 480 19.99 -17.81 -7.91
N VAL A 481 20.72 -16.93 -7.20
CA VAL A 481 20.95 -17.07 -5.76
C VAL A 481 19.63 -17.10 -4.98
N GLY A 482 18.67 -16.23 -5.32
CA GLY A 482 17.35 -16.22 -4.68
C GLY A 482 16.55 -17.49 -4.92
N VAL A 483 16.55 -18.00 -6.16
CA VAL A 483 15.87 -19.26 -6.50
C VAL A 483 16.51 -20.44 -5.76
N LEU A 484 17.83 -20.55 -5.75
CA LEU A 484 18.54 -21.62 -5.02
C LEU A 484 18.32 -21.53 -3.51
N GLY A 485 18.38 -20.32 -2.94
CA GLY A 485 18.08 -20.08 -1.54
C GLY A 485 16.63 -20.43 -1.18
N GLY A 486 15.69 -20.04 -2.01
CA GLY A 486 14.27 -20.39 -1.86
C GLY A 486 14.04 -21.90 -1.91
N LEU A 487 14.62 -22.59 -2.88
CA LEU A 487 14.54 -24.05 -2.99
C LEU A 487 15.14 -24.74 -1.75
N PHE A 488 16.30 -24.29 -1.28
CA PHE A 488 16.93 -24.80 -0.06
C PHE A 488 16.01 -24.65 1.17
N ILE A 489 15.39 -23.48 1.33
CA ILE A 489 14.43 -23.22 2.41
C ILE A 489 13.23 -24.14 2.31
N ILE A 490 12.66 -24.33 1.10
CA ILE A 490 11.50 -25.20 0.86
C ILE A 490 11.83 -26.65 1.20
N VAL A 491 13.00 -27.16 0.76
CA VAL A 491 13.45 -28.53 1.05
C VAL A 491 13.62 -28.73 2.55
N ARG A 492 14.29 -27.78 3.23
CA ARG A 492 14.50 -27.85 4.68
C ARG A 492 13.17 -27.79 5.47
N TRP A 493 12.20 -27.01 4.99
CA TRP A 493 10.88 -26.94 5.61
C TRP A 493 10.06 -28.20 5.39
N ARG A 494 10.14 -28.81 4.20
CA ARG A 494 9.48 -30.11 3.94
C ARG A 494 10.03 -31.20 4.84
N SER A 495 11.32 -31.25 5.05
CA SER A 495 11.98 -32.23 5.96
C SER A 495 11.51 -32.09 7.42
N LYS A 496 11.32 -30.88 7.93
CA LYS A 496 10.79 -30.66 9.29
C LYS A 496 9.30 -30.94 9.43
N ARG A 497 8.51 -30.76 8.35
CA ARG A 497 7.05 -30.90 8.37
C ARG A 497 6.58 -32.35 8.32
N SER A 498 7.40 -33.29 7.85
CA SER A 498 7.01 -34.71 7.80
C SER A 498 6.81 -35.30 9.20
N SER A 499 7.50 -34.80 10.23
CA SER A 499 7.35 -35.28 11.61
C SER A 499 6.17 -34.63 12.38
N GLU A 500 5.71 -33.44 11.99
CA GLU A 500 4.54 -32.79 12.60
C GLU A 500 3.22 -33.20 11.91
N LEU A 501 3.28 -33.60 10.65
CA LEU A 501 2.09 -33.89 9.84
C LEU A 501 1.35 -35.15 10.33
N ASP A 502 2.09 -36.16 10.83
CA ASP A 502 1.50 -37.37 11.34
C ASP A 502 0.68 -37.14 12.63
N THR A 503 1.07 -36.15 13.43
CA THR A 503 0.32 -35.76 14.64
C THR A 503 -0.92 -34.93 14.32
N LEU A 504 -0.90 -34.15 13.22
CA LEU A 504 -2.01 -33.27 12.80
C LEU A 504 -3.04 -33.99 11.90
N LEU A 505 -2.65 -35.07 11.21
CA LEU A 505 -3.59 -35.88 10.40
C LEU A 505 -4.61 -36.62 11.26
N LEU A 506 -4.30 -36.90 12.51
CA LEU A 506 -5.22 -37.46 13.48
C LEU A 506 -6.31 -36.49 13.98
N GLN A 507 -6.09 -35.15 13.81
CA GLN A 507 -7.03 -34.08 14.20
C GLN A 507 -7.88 -33.54 13.04
N ARG A 508 -7.80 -34.10 11.83
CA ARG A 508 -8.30 -33.49 10.58
C ARG A 508 -9.77 -33.77 10.26
N HIS A 509 -10.61 -34.17 11.22
CA HIS A 509 -11.98 -34.54 10.94
C HIS A 509 -13.03 -33.41 11.03
N ASP A 510 -12.66 -32.18 11.43
CA ASP A 510 -13.68 -31.12 11.58
C ASP A 510 -13.33 -29.86 10.77
N LYS A 511 -13.68 -29.83 9.47
CA LYS A 511 -13.59 -28.65 8.61
C LYS A 511 -14.50 -27.50 9.10
N ASP A 512 -15.61 -27.82 9.69
CA ASP A 512 -16.59 -26.84 10.18
C ASP A 512 -16.09 -26.20 11.47
N GLY A 513 -15.44 -26.96 12.36
CA GLY A 513 -14.78 -26.44 13.55
C GLY A 513 -13.63 -25.49 13.23
N LEU A 514 -12.80 -25.80 12.23
CA LEU A 514 -11.72 -24.92 11.78
C LEU A 514 -12.25 -23.62 11.16
N THR A 515 -13.36 -23.69 10.44
CA THR A 515 -14.00 -22.51 9.85
C THR A 515 -14.56 -21.60 10.93
N LYS A 516 -15.28 -22.17 11.91
CA LYS A 516 -15.78 -21.43 13.08
C LYS A 516 -14.63 -20.81 13.88
N LEU A 517 -13.56 -21.58 14.15
CA LEU A 517 -12.37 -21.07 14.84
C LEU A 517 -11.77 -19.86 14.10
N ARG A 518 -11.64 -19.90 12.77
CA ARG A 518 -11.16 -18.78 11.98
C ARG A 518 -12.07 -17.56 12.07
N GLU A 519 -13.37 -17.73 12.01
CA GLU A 519 -14.33 -16.62 12.05
C GLU A 519 -14.38 -15.92 13.42
N THR A 520 -14.15 -16.68 14.50
CA THR A 520 -14.25 -16.17 15.88
C THR A 520 -12.92 -15.78 16.50
N TRP A 521 -11.79 -16.27 15.96
CA TRP A 521 -10.48 -16.02 16.56
C TRP A 521 -10.12 -14.53 16.50
N ARG A 522 -9.58 -14.03 17.60
CA ARG A 522 -9.07 -12.65 17.74
C ARG A 522 -7.71 -12.71 18.43
N MET A 523 -6.87 -11.73 18.12
CA MET A 523 -5.59 -11.58 18.81
C MET A 523 -5.84 -11.24 20.30
N PRO A 524 -5.13 -11.88 21.23
CA PRO A 524 -5.16 -11.46 22.65
C PRO A 524 -4.68 -10.02 22.81
N LYS A 525 -5.00 -9.39 23.96
CA LYS A 525 -4.48 -8.05 24.29
C LYS A 525 -2.94 -8.02 24.20
N LEU A 526 -2.41 -6.88 23.78
CA LEU A 526 -0.96 -6.73 23.52
C LEU A 526 -0.08 -7.03 24.73
N ASP A 527 -0.55 -6.70 25.94
CA ASP A 527 0.10 -6.96 27.24
C ASP A 527 0.16 -8.45 27.60
N LYS A 528 -0.75 -9.25 27.04
CA LYS A 528 -0.81 -10.71 27.23
C LYS A 528 -0.05 -11.52 26.18
N LEU A 529 0.50 -10.84 25.13
CA LEU A 529 1.25 -11.53 24.10
C LEU A 529 2.65 -11.90 24.59
N PRO A 530 3.10 -13.17 24.37
CA PRO A 530 4.48 -13.53 24.62
C PRO A 530 5.42 -12.72 23.73
N GLN A 531 6.62 -12.41 24.21
CA GLN A 531 7.63 -11.72 23.38
C GLN A 531 7.96 -12.53 22.13
N ALA A 532 8.15 -11.85 21.00
CA ALA A 532 8.53 -12.51 19.77
C ALA A 532 9.96 -13.09 19.89
N GLU A 533 10.10 -14.39 19.69
CA GLU A 533 11.40 -15.04 19.62
C GLU A 533 12.14 -14.64 18.35
N MET A 534 13.14 -13.81 18.51
CA MET A 534 14.01 -13.36 17.43
C MET A 534 15.28 -14.23 17.40
N SER A 535 15.32 -15.20 16.49
CA SER A 535 16.56 -15.97 16.27
C SER A 535 17.71 -15.06 15.82
N ILE A 536 18.94 -15.46 16.10
CA ILE A 536 20.16 -14.72 15.70
C ILE A 536 20.13 -14.44 14.18
N GLY A 537 19.74 -15.42 13.36
CA GLY A 537 19.62 -15.25 11.92
C GLY A 537 18.61 -14.18 11.52
N LYS A 538 17.45 -14.09 12.21
CA LYS A 538 16.47 -13.02 11.96
C LYS A 538 17.02 -11.64 12.35
N LYS A 539 17.74 -11.54 13.48
CA LYS A 539 18.36 -10.28 13.92
C LYS A 539 19.45 -9.82 12.95
N LEU A 540 20.30 -10.73 12.48
CA LEU A 540 21.33 -10.44 11.49
C LEU A 540 20.70 -10.02 10.15
N GLY A 541 19.72 -10.77 9.64
CA GLY A 541 19.03 -10.44 8.38
C GLY A 541 18.37 -9.06 8.42
N LEU A 542 17.65 -8.74 9.50
CA LEU A 542 17.07 -7.41 9.70
C LEU A 542 18.17 -6.33 9.85
N GLY A 543 19.26 -6.62 10.55
CA GLY A 543 20.40 -5.71 10.70
C GLY A 543 21.06 -5.37 9.36
N THR A 544 21.31 -6.38 8.53
CA THR A 544 21.85 -6.21 7.17
C THR A 544 20.91 -5.41 6.28
N LEU A 545 19.63 -5.76 6.28
CA LEU A 545 18.59 -5.02 5.53
C LEU A 545 18.59 -3.55 5.93
N ARG A 546 18.64 -3.26 7.25
CA ARG A 546 18.65 -1.88 7.74
C ARG A 546 19.89 -1.11 7.31
N ALA A 547 21.08 -1.69 7.47
CA ALA A 547 22.34 -1.06 7.07
C ALA A 547 22.31 -0.72 5.57
N TYR A 548 21.80 -1.65 4.76
CA TYR A 548 21.58 -1.43 3.33
C TYR A 548 20.61 -0.28 3.07
N LEU A 549 19.44 -0.26 3.74
CA LEU A 549 18.41 0.78 3.51
C LEU A 549 18.90 2.17 3.89
N VAL A 550 19.65 2.30 5.00
CA VAL A 550 20.26 3.59 5.37
C VAL A 550 21.24 4.05 4.29
N LEU A 551 22.08 3.14 3.78
CA LEU A 551 23.00 3.46 2.68
C LEU A 551 22.23 3.88 1.42
N ALA A 552 21.25 3.12 1.01
CA ALA A 552 20.45 3.38 -0.17
C ALA A 552 19.69 4.72 -0.07
N PHE A 553 19.10 5.01 1.10
CA PHE A 553 18.45 6.30 1.39
C PHE A 553 19.42 7.48 1.22
N VAL A 554 20.61 7.40 1.83
CA VAL A 554 21.65 8.44 1.72
C VAL A 554 22.06 8.65 0.26
N VAL A 555 22.29 7.54 -0.48
CA VAL A 555 22.68 7.61 -1.90
C VAL A 555 21.62 8.31 -2.75
N VAL A 556 20.33 7.98 -2.55
CA VAL A 556 19.24 8.61 -3.31
C VAL A 556 19.10 10.10 -2.97
N ILE A 557 19.18 10.47 -1.69
CA ILE A 557 19.14 11.89 -1.30
C ILE A 557 20.31 12.66 -1.92
N VAL A 558 21.52 12.11 -1.85
CA VAL A 558 22.71 12.73 -2.49
C VAL A 558 22.48 12.89 -3.98
N LYS A 559 21.91 11.88 -4.67
CA LYS A 559 21.63 11.96 -6.11
C LYS A 559 20.56 13.02 -6.44
N ILE A 560 19.48 13.10 -5.65
CA ILE A 560 18.45 14.13 -5.82
C ILE A 560 19.08 15.53 -5.66
N VAL A 561 19.92 15.72 -4.64
CA VAL A 561 20.60 17.00 -4.40
C VAL A 561 21.57 17.33 -5.55
N GLN A 562 22.36 16.36 -6.03
CA GLN A 562 23.25 16.58 -7.19
C GLN A 562 22.46 16.99 -8.44
N LEU A 563 21.37 16.28 -8.77
CA LEU A 563 20.51 16.62 -9.90
C LEU A 563 19.87 18.01 -9.75
N ALA A 564 19.47 18.38 -8.52
CA ALA A 564 18.91 19.69 -8.23
C ALA A 564 19.96 20.83 -8.36
N MET A 565 21.25 20.53 -8.12
CA MET A 565 22.37 21.48 -8.28
C MET A 565 22.94 21.51 -9.71
N GLY A 566 22.40 20.69 -10.64
CA GLY A 566 22.84 20.67 -12.04
C GLY A 566 24.13 19.87 -12.29
N HIS A 567 24.47 18.93 -11.39
CA HIS A 567 25.63 18.04 -11.50
C HIS A 567 25.26 16.60 -11.80
#